data_2157ef22421b9ce9b7a2163bca081fc4
#
_entry.id   2157ef22421b9ce9b7a2163bca081fc4
#
_cell.length_a   1.000
_cell.length_b   1.000
_cell.length_c   1.000
_cell.angle_alpha   90.00
_cell.angle_beta   90.00
_cell.angle_gamma   90.00
#
_symmetry.space_group_name_H-M   'P 1'
#
loop_
_entity.id
_entity.type
_entity.pdbx_description
1 polymer ?
#
loop_
_entity_poly.entity_id
_entity_poly.type
_entity_poly.pdbx_seq_one_letter_code
_entity_poly.pdbx_strand_id
1 'polypeptide(L)'
;MKIYAVGGAVRDELLGLPVADRDHVVVGSTPEEMVRLGYKPVGKDFPVFLHPKTHEEHALARTERKVARGYKGFRIHAAPDVTLEQDLARRDLTINAMARDEAGRLIDPFGGAADLERGLLRHVSPAFVEDPVRILRVARLLPASVLRSRRRPWR
;
A
#
# COMPACT_ATOMS: atom_id res chain seq x y z
N MET A 1 -2.63 11.00 -15.68
CA MET A 1 -3.10 10.24 -14.50
C MET A 1 -3.00 8.75 -14.80
N LYS A 2 -2.46 7.97 -13.88
CA LYS A 2 -2.41 6.49 -13.93
C LYS A 2 -2.92 5.94 -12.61
N ILE A 3 -3.68 4.84 -12.66
CA ILE A 3 -4.28 4.21 -11.48
C ILE A 3 -3.71 2.80 -11.32
N TYR A 4 -3.40 2.42 -10.10
CA TYR A 4 -2.84 1.13 -9.75
C TYR A 4 -3.57 0.54 -8.55
N ALA A 5 -4.00 -0.72 -8.62
CA ALA A 5 -4.38 -1.47 -7.43
C ALA A 5 -3.12 -1.78 -6.62
N VAL A 6 -3.19 -1.68 -5.29
CA VAL A 6 -2.01 -1.77 -4.43
C VAL A 6 -2.26 -2.53 -3.13
N GLY A 7 -1.19 -2.91 -2.47
CA GLY A 7 -1.22 -3.38 -1.09
C GLY A 7 -1.81 -4.76 -0.89
N GLY A 8 -2.62 -4.91 0.15
CA GLY A 8 -3.20 -6.19 0.56
C GLY A 8 -4.01 -6.89 -0.51
N ALA A 9 -4.72 -6.14 -1.35
CA ALA A 9 -5.50 -6.71 -2.46
C ALA A 9 -4.61 -7.45 -3.46
N VAL A 10 -3.47 -6.86 -3.85
CA VAL A 10 -2.52 -7.48 -4.79
C VAL A 10 -1.88 -8.71 -4.16
N ARG A 11 -1.49 -8.64 -2.88
CA ARG A 11 -0.98 -9.79 -2.13
C ARG A 11 -1.99 -10.93 -2.09
N ASP A 12 -3.23 -10.64 -1.73
CA ASP A 12 -4.28 -11.64 -1.56
C ASP A 12 -4.65 -12.30 -2.90
N GLU A 13 -4.66 -11.54 -4.00
CA GLU A 13 -4.80 -12.10 -5.35
C GLU A 13 -3.68 -13.10 -5.68
N LEU A 14 -2.41 -12.77 -5.37
CA LEU A 14 -1.28 -13.66 -5.61
C LEU A 14 -1.35 -14.93 -4.76
N LEU A 15 -2.00 -14.86 -3.60
CA LEU A 15 -2.28 -16.02 -2.73
C LEU A 15 -3.52 -16.83 -3.16
N GLY A 16 -4.28 -16.36 -4.14
CA GLY A 16 -5.55 -16.97 -4.53
C GLY A 16 -6.66 -16.78 -3.49
N LEU A 17 -6.54 -15.78 -2.62
CA LEU A 17 -7.53 -15.46 -1.59
C LEU A 17 -8.58 -14.49 -2.13
N PRO A 18 -9.82 -14.52 -1.57
CA PRO A 18 -10.83 -13.53 -1.90
C PRO A 18 -10.37 -12.11 -1.53
N VAL A 19 -10.60 -11.17 -2.43
CA VAL A 19 -10.31 -9.75 -2.22
C VAL A 19 -11.62 -9.02 -1.95
N ALA A 20 -11.81 -8.54 -0.72
CA ALA A 20 -12.99 -7.79 -0.32
C ALA A 20 -12.88 -6.30 -0.67
N ASP A 21 -11.76 -5.69 -0.30
CA ASP A 21 -11.50 -4.26 -0.48
C ASP A 21 -10.27 -4.05 -1.37
N ARG A 22 -10.39 -3.11 -2.31
CA ARG A 22 -9.31 -2.74 -3.21
C ARG A 22 -8.91 -1.29 -2.97
N ASP A 23 -7.66 -1.11 -2.56
CA ASP A 23 -7.02 0.20 -2.48
C ASP A 23 -6.34 0.54 -3.80
N HIS A 24 -6.47 1.78 -4.22
CA HIS A 24 -5.82 2.28 -5.43
C HIS A 24 -4.89 3.45 -5.12
N VAL A 25 -3.79 3.52 -5.86
CA VAL A 25 -2.90 4.68 -5.89
C VAL A 25 -3.03 5.37 -7.24
N VAL A 26 -3.19 6.68 -7.19
CA VAL A 26 -3.28 7.55 -8.37
C VAL A 26 -1.98 8.33 -8.51
N VAL A 27 -1.30 8.16 -9.63
CA VAL A 27 -0.04 8.84 -9.98
C VAL A 27 -0.31 9.89 -11.04
N GLY A 28 0.27 11.07 -10.90
CA GLY A 28 0.19 12.14 -11.89
C GLY A 28 -1.14 12.87 -11.90
N SER A 29 -1.76 13.08 -10.73
CA SER A 29 -2.99 13.86 -10.55
C SER A 29 -2.90 14.77 -9.33
N THR A 30 -3.85 15.70 -9.22
CA THR A 30 -4.00 16.63 -8.11
C THR A 30 -5.36 16.43 -7.43
N PRO A 31 -5.53 16.90 -6.16
CA PRO A 31 -6.84 16.87 -5.50
C PRO A 31 -7.95 17.55 -6.31
N GLU A 32 -7.65 18.69 -6.94
CA GLU A 32 -8.58 19.45 -7.75
C GLU A 32 -9.02 18.66 -9.00
N GLU A 33 -8.07 17.95 -9.63
CA GLU A 33 -8.37 17.10 -10.77
C GLU A 33 -9.23 15.90 -10.36
N MET A 34 -8.95 15.27 -9.23
CA MET A 34 -9.77 14.16 -8.70
C MET A 34 -11.21 14.60 -8.47
N VAL A 35 -11.42 15.76 -7.82
CA VAL A 35 -12.76 16.31 -7.59
C VAL A 35 -13.47 16.65 -8.92
N ARG A 36 -12.76 17.22 -9.89
CA ARG A 36 -13.31 17.52 -11.22
C ARG A 36 -13.77 16.26 -11.95
N LEU A 37 -13.09 15.12 -11.73
CA LEU A 37 -13.44 13.81 -12.29
C LEU A 37 -14.57 13.11 -11.51
N GLY A 38 -15.12 13.75 -10.48
CA GLY A 38 -16.25 13.24 -9.70
C GLY A 38 -15.88 12.39 -8.50
N TYR A 39 -14.59 12.26 -8.18
CA TYR A 39 -14.15 11.58 -6.96
C TYR A 39 -14.51 12.39 -5.73
N LYS A 40 -14.94 11.73 -4.64
CA LYS A 40 -15.32 12.39 -3.40
C LYS A 40 -14.19 12.33 -2.38
N PRO A 41 -13.67 13.46 -1.88
CA PRO A 41 -12.65 13.47 -0.83
C PRO A 41 -13.23 12.95 0.48
N VAL A 42 -12.50 12.04 1.16
CA VAL A 42 -12.93 11.43 2.44
C VAL A 42 -11.89 11.55 3.55
N GLY A 43 -10.64 11.82 3.23
CA GLY A 43 -9.57 12.02 4.21
C GLY A 43 -9.46 13.48 4.66
N LYS A 44 -9.36 13.72 5.98
CA LYS A 44 -9.04 15.06 6.50
C LYS A 44 -7.55 15.38 6.41
N ASP A 45 -6.71 14.38 6.67
CA ASP A 45 -5.26 14.54 6.76
C ASP A 45 -4.51 13.95 5.55
N PHE A 46 -5.21 13.18 4.71
CA PHE A 46 -4.62 12.46 3.58
C PHE A 46 -5.47 12.66 2.31
N PRO A 47 -4.83 12.76 1.14
CA PRO A 47 -5.55 12.91 -0.13
C PRO A 47 -6.13 11.56 -0.60
N VAL A 48 -7.18 11.10 0.08
CA VAL A 48 -7.96 9.90 -0.24
C VAL A 48 -9.31 10.31 -0.77
N PHE A 49 -9.75 9.61 -1.81
CA PHE A 49 -10.99 9.89 -2.54
C PHE A 49 -11.75 8.60 -2.80
N LEU A 50 -13.06 8.66 -2.81
CA LEU A 50 -13.92 7.56 -3.24
C LEU A 50 -14.24 7.68 -4.72
N HIS A 51 -14.11 6.57 -5.43
CA HIS A 51 -14.48 6.48 -6.84
C HIS A 51 -16.00 6.71 -7.01
N PRO A 52 -16.45 7.52 -8.01
CA PRO A 52 -17.85 7.93 -8.12
C PRO A 52 -18.84 6.78 -8.33
N LYS A 53 -18.41 5.65 -8.88
CA LYS A 53 -19.28 4.50 -9.18
C LYS A 53 -19.03 3.32 -8.25
N THR A 54 -17.78 2.94 -8.02
CA THR A 54 -17.42 1.73 -7.24
C THR A 54 -17.29 1.99 -5.75
N HIS A 55 -17.12 3.27 -5.34
CA HIS A 55 -16.84 3.69 -3.97
C HIS A 55 -15.54 3.14 -3.37
N GLU A 56 -14.69 2.55 -4.22
CA GLU A 56 -13.36 2.11 -3.81
C GLU A 56 -12.44 3.30 -3.49
N GLU A 57 -11.53 3.11 -2.54
CA GLU A 57 -10.60 4.15 -2.12
C GLU A 57 -9.48 4.36 -3.15
N HIS A 58 -9.26 5.62 -3.50
CA HIS A 58 -8.20 6.08 -4.38
C HIS A 58 -7.37 7.15 -3.66
N ALA A 59 -6.13 6.83 -3.34
CA ALA A 59 -5.20 7.76 -2.72
C ALA A 59 -4.24 8.34 -3.75
N LEU A 60 -3.96 9.64 -3.69
CA LEU A 60 -2.86 10.21 -4.48
C LEU A 60 -1.53 9.64 -4.01
N ALA A 61 -0.65 9.33 -4.96
CA ALA A 61 0.71 8.91 -4.68
C ALA A 61 1.41 9.94 -3.80
N ARG A 62 2.07 9.47 -2.74
CA ARG A 62 2.67 10.35 -1.74
C ARG A 62 3.97 9.81 -1.19
N THR A 63 4.80 10.71 -0.72
CA THR A 63 5.93 10.42 0.16
C THR A 63 5.61 10.86 1.59
N GLU A 64 6.22 10.21 2.56
CA GLU A 64 6.11 10.53 3.97
C GLU A 64 7.49 10.83 4.53
N ARG A 65 7.66 11.97 5.18
CA ARG A 65 8.89 12.35 5.85
C ARG A 65 8.63 12.53 7.34
N LYS A 66 9.40 11.81 8.15
CA LYS A 66 9.33 11.96 9.61
C LYS A 66 9.92 13.31 10.01
N VAL A 67 9.15 14.12 10.69
CA VAL A 67 9.54 15.47 11.16
C VAL A 67 9.51 15.60 12.69
N ALA A 68 8.87 14.65 13.41
CA ALA A 68 8.80 14.60 14.86
C ALA A 68 8.60 13.17 15.37
N ARG A 69 8.74 12.96 16.69
CA ARG A 69 8.43 11.67 17.32
C ARG A 69 6.91 11.43 17.39
N GLY A 70 6.49 10.16 17.23
CA GLY A 70 5.10 9.71 17.37
C GLY A 70 4.31 9.65 16.07
N TYR A 71 3.05 9.19 16.17
CA TYR A 71 2.17 8.90 15.04
C TYR A 71 1.84 10.13 14.17
N LYS A 72 1.77 11.33 14.76
CA LYS A 72 1.51 12.60 14.06
C LYS A 72 2.77 13.27 13.51
N GLY A 73 3.94 12.65 13.67
CA GLY A 73 5.23 13.24 13.32
C GLY A 73 5.64 13.09 11.85
N PHE A 74 4.71 12.84 10.92
CA PHE A 74 5.01 12.69 9.50
C PHE A 74 4.47 13.88 8.69
N ARG A 75 5.31 14.42 7.82
CA ARG A 75 4.89 15.36 6.78
C ARG A 75 4.61 14.56 5.50
N ILE A 76 3.43 14.73 4.96
CA ILE A 76 2.99 14.10 3.73
C ILE A 76 3.21 15.07 2.58
N HIS A 77 3.80 14.57 1.50
CA HIS A 77 3.90 15.26 0.24
C HIS A 77 3.21 14.43 -0.84
N ALA A 78 2.09 14.93 -1.35
CA ALA A 78 1.36 14.36 -2.46
C ALA A 78 1.34 15.38 -3.59
N ALA A 79 1.97 15.05 -4.70
CA ALA A 79 2.08 15.89 -5.87
C ALA A 79 2.16 15.03 -7.13
N PRO A 80 1.84 15.56 -8.34
CA PRO A 80 1.85 14.78 -9.58
C PRO A 80 3.20 14.18 -9.96
N ASP A 81 4.30 14.71 -9.42
CA ASP A 81 5.67 14.23 -9.64
C ASP A 81 6.06 13.04 -8.75
N VAL A 82 5.25 12.70 -7.74
CA VAL A 82 5.48 11.52 -6.90
C VAL A 82 5.23 10.25 -7.72
N THR A 83 6.24 9.40 -7.81
CA THR A 83 6.18 8.16 -8.57
C THR A 83 5.49 7.03 -7.80
N LEU A 84 5.01 6.00 -8.51
CA LEU A 84 4.48 4.79 -7.88
C LEU A 84 5.51 4.14 -6.95
N GLU A 85 6.77 4.05 -7.38
CA GLU A 85 7.84 3.44 -6.60
C GLU A 85 8.10 4.18 -5.29
N GLN A 86 8.07 5.53 -5.32
CA GLN A 86 8.19 6.34 -4.10
C GLN A 86 7.02 6.10 -3.14
N ASP A 87 5.79 5.95 -3.64
CA ASP A 87 4.65 5.61 -2.79
C ASP A 87 4.78 4.20 -2.20
N LEU A 88 5.23 3.22 -2.98
CA LEU A 88 5.46 1.86 -2.52
C LEU A 88 6.59 1.78 -1.49
N ALA A 89 7.64 2.59 -1.64
CA ALA A 89 8.80 2.62 -0.74
C ALA A 89 8.47 3.03 0.71
N ARG A 90 7.43 3.82 0.92
CA ARG A 90 6.98 4.23 2.26
C ARG A 90 6.17 3.18 3.00
N ARG A 91 5.77 2.09 2.33
CA ARG A 91 4.97 1.02 2.92
C ARG A 91 5.77 0.18 3.90
N ASP A 92 5.06 -0.62 4.68
CA ASP A 92 5.66 -1.43 5.75
C ASP A 92 6.45 -2.65 5.23
N LEU A 93 5.77 -3.58 4.57
CA LEU A 93 6.33 -4.84 4.12
C LEU A 93 6.41 -4.92 2.60
N THR A 94 7.41 -5.64 2.09
CA THR A 94 7.57 -5.90 0.65
C THR A 94 6.33 -6.55 0.04
N ILE A 95 5.70 -7.49 0.75
CA ILE A 95 4.46 -8.16 0.33
C ILE A 95 3.24 -7.23 0.21
N ASN A 96 3.29 -6.06 0.84
CA ASN A 96 2.27 -5.00 0.74
C ASN A 96 2.72 -3.83 -0.16
N ALA A 97 3.94 -3.88 -0.69
CA ALA A 97 4.55 -2.86 -1.55
C ALA A 97 4.58 -3.29 -3.02
N MET A 98 3.54 -3.96 -3.45
CA MET A 98 3.29 -4.37 -4.83
C MET A 98 2.10 -3.61 -5.39
N ALA A 99 2.09 -3.44 -6.70
CA ALA A 99 1.01 -2.81 -7.44
C ALA A 99 0.64 -3.63 -8.68
N ARG A 100 -0.57 -3.41 -9.18
CA ARG A 100 -1.05 -3.96 -10.45
C ARG A 100 -1.63 -2.84 -11.28
N ASP A 101 -1.20 -2.71 -12.53
CA ASP A 101 -1.75 -1.72 -13.45
C ASP A 101 -3.10 -2.15 -14.02
N GLU A 102 -3.74 -1.27 -14.81
CA GLU A 102 -5.04 -1.53 -15.45
C GLU A 102 -5.01 -2.70 -16.44
N ALA A 103 -3.84 -3.04 -16.99
CA ALA A 103 -3.64 -4.20 -17.85
C ALA A 103 -3.41 -5.51 -17.05
N GLY A 104 -3.43 -5.44 -15.72
CA GLY A 104 -3.20 -6.59 -14.83
C GLY A 104 -1.73 -6.93 -14.63
N ARG A 105 -0.80 -6.12 -15.11
CA ARG A 105 0.64 -6.36 -14.98
C ARG A 105 1.09 -6.05 -13.55
N LEU A 106 1.83 -7.00 -12.95
CA LEU A 106 2.42 -6.83 -11.61
C LEU A 106 3.63 -5.87 -11.68
N ILE A 107 3.68 -4.93 -10.75
CA ILE A 107 4.78 -4.01 -10.51
C ILE A 107 5.28 -4.25 -9.10
N ASP A 108 6.48 -4.80 -8.98
CA ASP A 108 7.06 -5.30 -7.73
C ASP A 108 8.53 -4.85 -7.58
N PRO A 109 8.76 -3.57 -7.28
CA PRO A 109 10.12 -3.02 -7.22
C PRO A 109 10.93 -3.55 -6.02
N PHE A 110 10.28 -4.09 -4.99
CA PHE A 110 10.93 -4.53 -3.74
C PHE A 110 10.97 -6.05 -3.55
N GLY A 111 10.53 -6.83 -4.53
CA GLY A 111 10.58 -8.29 -4.49
C GLY A 111 9.55 -8.93 -3.57
N GLY A 112 8.39 -8.30 -3.40
CA GLY A 112 7.30 -8.77 -2.53
C GLY A 112 6.73 -10.11 -2.96
N ALA A 113 6.63 -10.39 -4.26
CA ALA A 113 6.12 -11.66 -4.77
C ALA A 113 7.04 -12.83 -4.38
N ALA A 114 8.35 -12.67 -4.50
CA ALA A 114 9.32 -13.69 -4.07
C ALA A 114 9.32 -13.89 -2.55
N ASP A 115 9.19 -12.82 -1.78
CA ASP A 115 9.05 -12.89 -0.33
C ASP A 115 7.76 -13.60 0.08
N LEU A 116 6.67 -13.36 -0.65
CA LEU A 116 5.38 -14.02 -0.43
C LEU A 116 5.47 -15.54 -0.66
N GLU A 117 6.09 -15.97 -1.75
CA GLU A 117 6.33 -17.40 -2.06
C GLU A 117 7.17 -18.09 -0.98
N ARG A 118 8.15 -17.39 -0.43
CA ARG A 118 9.03 -17.90 0.63
C ARG A 118 8.41 -17.82 2.02
N GLY A 119 7.27 -17.15 2.17
CA GLY A 119 6.66 -16.88 3.47
C GLY A 119 7.50 -15.93 4.33
N LEU A 120 8.23 -14.99 3.70
CA LEU A 120 9.08 -14.02 4.37
C LEU A 120 8.32 -12.71 4.63
N LEU A 121 8.49 -12.19 5.84
CA LEU A 121 8.07 -10.84 6.22
C LEU A 121 9.31 -9.95 6.24
N ARG A 122 9.49 -9.16 5.19
CA ARG A 122 10.61 -8.24 5.05
C ARG A 122 10.07 -6.81 5.00
N HIS A 123 10.67 -5.92 5.78
CA HIS A 123 10.37 -4.48 5.66
C HIS A 123 10.92 -3.91 4.35
N VAL A 124 10.22 -2.91 3.80
CA VAL A 124 10.64 -2.23 2.56
C VAL A 124 11.86 -1.37 2.80
N SER A 125 11.91 -0.69 3.94
CA SER A 125 13.00 0.22 4.28
C SER A 125 13.36 0.17 5.76
N PRO A 126 14.59 0.58 6.18
CA PRO A 126 15.00 0.68 7.59
C PRO A 126 14.10 1.57 8.45
N ALA A 127 13.38 2.52 7.86
CA ALA A 127 12.41 3.37 8.56
C ALA A 127 11.25 2.59 9.22
N PHE A 128 11.06 1.32 8.87
CA PHE A 128 10.10 0.43 9.54
C PHE A 128 10.35 0.29 11.04
N VAL A 129 11.62 0.20 11.45
CA VAL A 129 12.02 -0.02 12.84
C VAL A 129 11.71 1.20 13.73
N GLU A 130 11.50 2.36 13.12
CA GLU A 130 11.28 3.61 13.85
C GLU A 130 9.84 3.81 14.33
N ASP A 131 8.89 2.96 13.88
CA ASP A 131 7.48 3.05 14.26
C ASP A 131 6.94 1.72 14.81
N PRO A 132 6.84 1.57 16.16
CA PRO A 132 6.34 0.35 16.79
C PRO A 132 4.91 -0.02 16.39
N VAL A 133 4.09 0.95 15.96
CA VAL A 133 2.70 0.71 15.52
C VAL A 133 2.67 -0.12 14.23
N ARG A 134 3.68 -0.04 13.40
CA ARG A 134 3.80 -0.87 12.18
C ARG A 134 3.93 -2.35 12.50
N ILE A 135 4.64 -2.70 13.58
CA ILE A 135 4.79 -4.10 14.04
C ILE A 135 3.43 -4.68 14.42
N LEU A 136 2.60 -3.90 15.14
CA LEU A 136 1.25 -4.31 15.53
C LEU A 136 0.31 -4.43 14.32
N ARG A 137 0.45 -3.57 13.31
CA ARG A 137 -0.30 -3.66 12.05
C ARG A 137 0.04 -4.93 11.29
N VAL A 138 1.30 -5.32 11.25
CA VAL A 138 1.77 -6.57 10.60
C VAL A 138 1.14 -7.79 11.27
N ALA A 139 1.14 -7.85 12.59
CA ALA A 139 0.52 -8.94 13.33
C ALA A 139 -1.00 -9.05 13.07
N ARG A 140 -1.67 -7.94 12.75
CA ARG A 140 -3.11 -7.89 12.46
C ARG A 140 -3.44 -8.24 11.00
N LEU A 141 -2.49 -8.03 10.06
CA LEU A 141 -2.68 -8.24 8.63
C LEU A 141 -2.42 -9.68 8.17
N LEU A 142 -1.82 -10.51 9.01
CA LEU A 142 -1.60 -11.91 8.68
C LEU A 142 -2.84 -12.72 9.07
N PRO A 143 -3.67 -13.15 8.10
CA PRO A 143 -4.70 -14.13 8.42
C PRO A 143 -4.01 -15.38 8.98
N ALA A 144 -4.60 -15.97 10.00
CA ALA A 144 -4.10 -17.19 10.66
C ALA A 144 -3.83 -18.34 9.66
N SER A 145 -4.44 -18.28 8.48
CA SER A 145 -4.24 -19.21 7.37
C SER A 145 -2.85 -19.13 6.72
N VAL A 146 -2.23 -17.95 6.67
CA VAL A 146 -0.87 -17.78 6.11
C VAL A 146 0.17 -18.39 7.04
N LEU A 147 -0.07 -18.32 8.36
CA LEU A 147 0.77 -18.95 9.38
C LEU A 147 0.58 -20.48 9.45
N ARG A 148 -0.56 -21.02 8.98
CA ARG A 148 -0.86 -22.46 9.02
C ARG A 148 -0.36 -23.26 7.83
N SER A 149 -0.05 -22.64 6.70
CA SER A 149 0.26 -23.38 5.46
C SER A 149 1.69 -23.92 5.39
N ARG A 150 2.59 -23.55 6.30
CA ARG A 150 3.93 -24.13 6.36
C ARG A 150 4.31 -24.50 7.80
N ARG A 151 3.98 -25.74 8.17
CA ARG A 151 4.70 -26.43 9.22
C ARG A 151 6.13 -26.70 8.74
N ARG A 152 7.03 -25.74 8.91
CA ARG A 152 8.45 -26.02 9.04
C ARG A 152 8.92 -25.43 10.36
N PRO A 153 9.53 -26.24 11.22
CA PRO A 153 10.03 -25.77 12.49
C PRO A 153 11.15 -24.75 12.23
N TRP A 154 11.08 -23.69 12.98
CA TRP A 154 12.18 -22.72 13.09
C TRP A 154 13.43 -23.46 13.57
N ARG A 155 14.49 -23.48 12.76
CA ARG A 155 15.83 -23.88 13.19
C ARG A 155 16.68 -22.62 13.32
#